data_0d827f1427d9117d8548d5e9cc7f2286
#
_entry.id   0d827f1427d9117d8548d5e9cc7f2286
#
_cell.length_a   1.000
_cell.length_b   1.000
_cell.length_c   1.000
_cell.angle_alpha   90.00
_cell.angle_beta   90.00
_cell.angle_gamma   90.00
#
_symmetry.space_group_name_H-M   'P 1'
#
loop_
_entity.id
_entity.type
_entity.pdbx_description
1 polymer ?
#
loop_
_entity_poly.entity_id
_entity_poly.type
_entity_poly.pdbx_seq_one_letter_code
_entity_poly.pdbx_strand_id
1 'polypeptide(L)'
;MPKQQMKWLGWLGAMFLLLVVAGCGGSDKKEGTIELQATQDGYQAKLEIKPGIAGVNTYTVTITNDKAQAESGQGAVLHFEMPSMDTHGKSEKELKKQKETHWQESGPHIMMPGEWQSTLEWKDDQGKVHTFLYNYEIKE
;
A
#
# COMPACT_ATOMS: atom_id res chain seq x y z
N MET A 1 -3.44 -73.69 -28.42
CA MET A 1 -4.79 -73.29 -28.01
C MET A 1 -4.87 -71.82 -27.92
N PRO A 2 -5.69 -71.28 -28.73
CA PRO A 2 -5.75 -69.82 -28.81
C PRO A 2 -6.68 -69.35 -27.70
N LYS A 3 -6.50 -68.19 -27.28
CA LYS A 3 -7.62 -67.34 -26.76
C LYS A 3 -7.08 -66.02 -26.35
N GLN A 4 -7.40 -65.25 -27.21
CA GLN A 4 -8.47 -64.24 -27.23
C GLN A 4 -8.12 -63.08 -26.41
N GLN A 5 -7.65 -62.12 -27.10
CA GLN A 5 -8.55 -61.18 -27.72
C GLN A 5 -9.61 -60.70 -26.74
N MET A 6 -9.35 -59.64 -26.12
CA MET A 6 -10.44 -58.70 -25.93
C MET A 6 -9.89 -57.27 -26.00
N LYS A 7 -10.02 -56.78 -27.18
CA LYS A 7 -10.05 -55.38 -27.45
C LYS A 7 -11.24 -54.80 -26.70
N TRP A 8 -10.96 -54.01 -25.76
CA TRP A 8 -11.91 -52.98 -25.36
C TRP A 8 -11.29 -51.62 -25.58
N LEU A 9 -11.57 -51.14 -26.73
CA LEU A 9 -11.62 -49.73 -26.98
C LEU A 9 -12.60 -49.13 -25.99
N GLY A 10 -12.09 -48.65 -24.91
CA GLY A 10 -12.76 -47.72 -24.07
C GLY A 10 -12.40 -46.33 -24.53
N TRP A 11 -13.11 -45.88 -25.49
CA TRP A 11 -13.24 -44.49 -25.79
C TRP A 11 -13.89 -43.81 -24.60
N LEU A 12 -13.07 -43.31 -23.72
CA LEU A 12 -13.51 -42.30 -22.79
C LEU A 12 -12.77 -41.06 -23.19
N GLY A 13 -13.45 -40.28 -24.01
CA GLY A 13 -13.15 -38.89 -24.20
C GLY A 13 -13.14 -38.24 -22.83
N ALA A 14 -11.97 -38.10 -22.31
CA ALA A 14 -11.72 -37.14 -21.26
C ALA A 14 -11.91 -35.76 -21.89
N MET A 15 -13.16 -35.34 -21.85
CA MET A 15 -13.53 -33.97 -22.06
C MET A 15 -12.86 -33.18 -20.92
N PHE A 16 -11.64 -32.78 -21.21
CA PHE A 16 -10.89 -31.88 -20.38
C PHE A 16 -11.60 -30.54 -20.43
N LEU A 17 -12.59 -30.40 -19.57
CA LEU A 17 -13.24 -29.13 -19.31
C LEU A 17 -12.17 -28.22 -18.72
N LEU A 18 -11.50 -27.49 -19.57
CA LEU A 18 -10.70 -26.34 -19.20
C LEU A 18 -11.65 -25.33 -18.52
N LEU A 19 -11.82 -25.52 -17.24
CA LEU A 19 -12.23 -24.44 -16.35
C LEU A 19 -11.12 -23.39 -16.42
N VAL A 20 -11.23 -22.50 -17.37
CA VAL A 20 -10.59 -21.22 -17.30
C VAL A 20 -11.23 -20.54 -16.09
N VAL A 21 -10.69 -20.80 -14.93
CA VAL A 21 -10.87 -19.91 -13.81
C VAL A 21 -10.19 -18.64 -14.28
N ALA A 22 -10.97 -17.78 -14.92
CA ALA A 22 -10.63 -16.38 -14.97
C ALA A 22 -10.57 -15.95 -13.50
N GLY A 23 -9.42 -16.14 -12.89
CA GLY A 23 -9.10 -15.50 -11.64
C GLY A 23 -9.16 -14.03 -11.94
N CYS A 24 -10.28 -13.42 -11.65
CA CYS A 24 -10.30 -12.02 -11.33
C CYS A 24 -9.36 -11.87 -10.16
N GLY A 25 -8.07 -11.69 -10.44
CA GLY A 25 -7.13 -11.10 -9.53
C GLY A 25 -7.56 -9.66 -9.34
N GLY A 26 -8.74 -9.49 -8.72
CA GLY A 26 -9.11 -8.25 -8.14
C GLY A 26 -8.11 -8.01 -7.02
N SER A 27 -7.09 -7.19 -7.25
CA SER A 27 -6.59 -6.40 -6.16
C SER A 27 -7.84 -5.70 -5.61
N ASP A 28 -8.25 -6.06 -4.41
CA ASP A 28 -9.25 -5.33 -3.66
C ASP A 28 -8.68 -3.93 -3.38
N LYS A 29 -8.71 -3.07 -4.40
CA LYS A 29 -8.65 -1.64 -4.22
C LYS A 29 -9.98 -1.31 -3.56
N LYS A 30 -9.98 -1.32 -2.25
CA LYS A 30 -11.08 -0.77 -1.47
C LYS A 30 -11.28 0.64 -1.99
N GLU A 31 -12.45 0.90 -2.53
CA GLU A 31 -12.82 2.23 -2.96
C GLU A 31 -12.43 3.20 -1.86
N GLY A 32 -11.74 4.27 -2.22
CA GLY A 32 -11.32 5.31 -1.30
C GLY A 32 -10.00 5.09 -0.58
N THR A 33 -9.24 4.04 -0.82
CA THR A 33 -7.89 3.92 -0.24
C THR A 33 -6.83 4.38 -1.23
N ILE A 34 -5.95 5.28 -0.79
CA ILE A 34 -4.78 5.72 -1.55
C ILE A 34 -3.56 4.98 -1.02
N GLU A 35 -2.86 4.25 -1.88
CA GLU A 35 -1.61 3.58 -1.56
C GLU A 35 -0.46 4.21 -2.34
N LEU A 36 0.55 4.66 -1.63
CA LEU A 36 1.72 5.34 -2.18
C LEU A 36 2.99 4.67 -1.71
N GLN A 37 4.00 4.68 -2.56
CA GLN A 37 5.31 4.13 -2.24
C GLN A 37 6.40 5.13 -2.63
N ALA A 38 7.40 5.26 -1.78
CA ALA A 38 8.60 6.03 -2.06
C ALA A 38 9.82 5.27 -1.58
N THR A 39 10.93 5.45 -2.27
CA THR A 39 12.20 4.78 -1.93
C THR A 39 13.27 5.83 -1.67
N GLN A 40 13.99 5.68 -0.59
CA GLN A 40 15.10 6.55 -0.20
C GLN A 40 16.12 5.77 0.64
N ASP A 41 17.39 5.98 0.40
CA ASP A 41 18.51 5.39 1.18
C ASP A 41 18.46 3.85 1.32
N GLY A 42 17.91 3.13 0.33
CA GLY A 42 17.74 1.67 0.38
C GLY A 42 16.50 1.21 1.16
N TYR A 43 15.69 2.13 1.66
CA TYR A 43 14.40 1.83 2.28
C TYR A 43 13.24 2.16 1.36
N GLN A 44 12.19 1.39 1.46
CA GLN A 44 10.90 1.65 0.82
C GLN A 44 9.87 1.99 1.89
N ALA A 45 9.23 3.13 1.74
CA ALA A 45 8.16 3.56 2.62
C ALA A 45 6.82 3.50 1.89
N LYS A 46 5.90 2.69 2.40
CA LYS A 46 4.52 2.63 1.95
C LYS A 46 3.66 3.51 2.84
N LEU A 47 2.92 4.43 2.24
CA LEU A 47 1.90 5.24 2.88
C LEU A 47 0.52 4.82 2.38
N GLU A 48 -0.37 4.45 3.29
CA GLU A 48 -1.77 4.18 3.02
C GLU A 48 -2.62 5.27 3.66
N ILE A 49 -3.50 5.88 2.87
CA ILE A 49 -4.45 6.91 3.31
C ILE A 49 -5.86 6.37 3.13
N LYS A 50 -6.60 6.22 4.21
CA LYS A 50 -7.94 5.62 4.19
C LYS A 50 -8.93 6.49 4.97
N PRO A 51 -10.07 6.82 4.39
CA PRO A 51 -10.61 6.40 3.09
C PRO A 51 -10.08 7.16 1.86
N GLY A 52 -9.14 8.08 1.99
CA GLY A 52 -8.56 8.83 0.87
C GLY A 52 -9.48 9.94 0.33
N ILE A 53 -10.17 10.62 1.22
CA ILE A 53 -11.11 11.71 0.92
C ILE A 53 -10.71 12.99 1.63
N ALA A 54 -11.32 14.10 1.26
CA ALA A 54 -11.23 15.32 2.06
C ALA A 54 -11.93 15.10 3.42
N GLY A 55 -11.24 15.43 4.51
CA GLY A 55 -11.73 15.22 5.87
C GLY A 55 -10.83 14.31 6.70
N VAL A 56 -11.43 13.52 7.58
CA VAL A 56 -10.68 12.63 8.47
C VAL A 56 -10.23 11.38 7.73
N ASN A 57 -8.93 11.13 7.75
CA ASN A 57 -8.31 9.92 7.23
C ASN A 57 -7.47 9.25 8.30
N THR A 58 -7.25 7.95 8.13
CA THR A 58 -6.23 7.19 8.83
C THR A 58 -5.01 7.04 7.91
N TYR A 59 -3.86 7.36 8.43
CA TYR A 59 -2.57 7.29 7.76
C TYR A 59 -1.77 6.15 8.34
N THR A 60 -1.39 5.18 7.50
CA THR A 60 -0.59 4.03 7.92
C THR A 60 0.71 4.01 7.13
N VAL A 61 1.82 3.92 7.83
CA VAL A 61 3.16 3.85 7.23
C VAL A 61 3.82 2.53 7.60
N THR A 62 4.42 1.90 6.61
CA THR A 62 5.26 0.71 6.76
C THR A 62 6.57 0.94 6.03
N ILE A 63 7.69 0.70 6.71
CA ILE A 63 9.03 0.82 6.14
C ILE A 63 9.60 -0.57 5.93
N THR A 64 10.18 -0.81 4.76
CA THR A 64 10.93 -2.04 4.48
C THR A 64 12.32 -1.71 3.97
N ASN A 65 13.28 -2.60 4.22
CA ASN A 65 14.63 -2.50 3.67
C ASN A 65 14.70 -3.09 2.25
N ASP A 66 15.88 -3.10 1.66
CA ASP A 66 16.17 -3.64 0.34
C ASP A 66 15.90 -5.16 0.19
N LYS A 67 15.79 -5.87 1.31
CA LYS A 67 15.42 -7.30 1.39
C LYS A 67 13.93 -7.52 1.65
N ALA A 68 13.12 -6.47 1.53
CA ALA A 68 11.68 -6.47 1.83
C ALA A 68 11.35 -6.87 3.29
N GLN A 69 12.28 -6.69 4.21
CA GLN A 69 12.07 -6.89 5.64
C GLN A 69 11.56 -5.60 6.26
N ALA A 70 10.54 -5.73 7.12
CA ALA A 70 9.97 -4.57 7.80
C ALA A 70 10.94 -4.00 8.83
N GLU A 71 11.04 -2.67 8.84
CA GLU A 71 11.91 -1.91 9.73
C GLU A 71 11.10 -1.22 10.82
N SER A 72 11.69 -1.12 12.00
CA SER A 72 11.08 -0.51 13.17
C SER A 72 11.33 1.01 13.20
N GLY A 73 12.33 1.47 13.89
CA GLY A 73 12.68 2.88 14.02
C GLY A 73 12.19 3.54 15.30
N GLN A 74 12.66 4.77 15.51
CA GLN A 74 12.45 5.55 16.74
C GLN A 74 11.26 6.51 16.63
N GLY A 75 10.89 6.95 15.42
CA GLY A 75 9.81 7.92 15.22
C GLY A 75 9.47 8.11 13.75
N ALA A 76 8.27 8.60 13.51
CA ALA A 76 7.80 8.96 12.19
C ALA A 76 6.89 10.18 12.28
N VAL A 77 7.13 11.17 11.42
CA VAL A 77 6.32 12.37 11.30
C VAL A 77 5.87 12.51 9.85
N LEU A 78 4.59 12.72 9.65
CA LEU A 78 4.02 12.92 8.33
C LEU A 78 3.59 14.40 8.20
N HIS A 79 4.17 15.06 7.21
CA HIS A 79 3.85 16.42 6.83
C HIS A 79 2.87 16.42 5.66
N PHE A 80 1.93 17.34 5.68
CA PHE A 80 0.95 17.51 4.61
C PHE A 80 1.06 18.92 4.05
N GLU A 81 1.06 19.02 2.74
CA GLU A 81 1.12 20.30 2.05
C GLU A 81 0.24 20.27 0.79
N MET A 82 -0.48 21.35 0.56
CA MET A 82 -1.17 21.61 -0.70
C MET A 82 -0.36 22.67 -1.46
N PRO A 83 0.39 22.28 -2.52
CA PRO A 83 1.34 23.18 -3.18
C PRO A 83 0.69 24.44 -3.79
N SER A 84 -0.61 24.37 -4.11
CA SER A 84 -1.38 25.51 -4.63
C SER A 84 -1.76 26.55 -3.57
N MET A 85 -1.47 26.28 -2.29
CA MET A 85 -1.85 27.17 -1.17
C MET A 85 -0.64 27.50 -0.29
N ASP A 86 -0.16 28.74 -0.37
CA ASP A 86 1.08 29.15 0.29
C ASP A 86 1.07 29.11 1.82
N THR A 87 -0.07 29.32 2.48
CA THR A 87 -0.10 29.53 3.94
C THR A 87 -1.08 28.68 4.72
N HIS A 88 -2.11 28.14 4.09
CA HIS A 88 -3.21 27.45 4.78
C HIS A 88 -3.28 25.94 4.54
N GLY A 89 -2.39 25.40 3.71
CA GLY A 89 -2.40 24.00 3.31
C GLY A 89 -1.32 23.15 3.98
N LYS A 90 -0.71 23.63 5.08
CA LYS A 90 0.38 22.89 5.75
C LYS A 90 -0.05 22.38 7.13
N SER A 91 0.21 21.12 7.38
CA SER A 91 0.06 20.52 8.71
C SER A 91 1.04 19.37 8.87
N GLU A 92 1.20 18.92 10.09
CA GLU A 92 2.04 17.76 10.42
C GLU A 92 1.36 16.88 11.46
N LYS A 93 1.71 15.61 11.44
CA LYS A 93 1.24 14.65 12.42
C LYS A 93 2.34 13.66 12.78
N GLU A 94 2.65 13.59 14.05
CA GLU A 94 3.47 12.52 14.59
C GLU A 94 2.67 11.21 14.55
N LEU A 95 3.23 10.19 13.92
CA LEU A 95 2.62 8.87 13.83
C LEU A 95 3.01 8.04 15.05
N LYS A 96 2.05 7.29 15.57
CA LYS A 96 2.26 6.38 16.69
C LYS A 96 2.57 4.98 16.20
N LYS A 97 3.55 4.35 16.80
CA LYS A 97 3.84 2.95 16.55
C LYS A 97 2.71 2.08 17.09
N GLN A 98 2.02 1.38 16.21
CA GLN A 98 0.92 0.47 16.57
C GLN A 98 1.42 -0.96 16.80
N LYS A 99 2.37 -1.38 15.96
CA LYS A 99 3.12 -2.61 16.07
C LYS A 99 4.59 -2.27 15.80
N GLU A 100 5.51 -3.17 16.03
CA GLU A 100 6.93 -2.88 15.86
C GLU A 100 7.30 -2.24 14.52
N THR A 101 6.53 -2.50 13.48
CA THR A 101 6.81 -2.10 12.09
C THR A 101 5.72 -1.25 11.44
N HIS A 102 4.68 -0.88 12.18
CA HIS A 102 3.57 -0.09 11.66
C HIS A 102 3.39 1.20 12.44
N TRP A 103 3.34 2.29 11.71
CA TRP A 103 3.10 3.63 12.22
C TRP A 103 1.74 4.10 11.76
N GLN A 104 0.92 4.60 12.66
CA GLN A 104 -0.44 5.00 12.32
C GLN A 104 -0.91 6.17 13.16
N GLU A 105 -1.69 7.04 12.54
CA GLU A 105 -2.47 8.06 13.22
C GLU A 105 -3.65 8.48 12.33
N SER A 106 -4.64 9.10 12.94
CA SER A 106 -5.82 9.62 12.25
C SER A 106 -5.95 11.11 12.48
N GLY A 107 -6.57 11.80 11.53
CA GLY A 107 -6.87 13.20 11.69
C GLY A 107 -7.35 13.89 10.41
N PRO A 108 -7.86 15.12 10.55
CA PRO A 108 -8.37 15.90 9.42
C PRO A 108 -7.25 16.75 8.79
N HIS A 109 -6.21 16.14 8.27
CA HIS A 109 -5.08 16.86 7.67
C HIS A 109 -5.31 17.23 6.21
N ILE A 110 -6.07 16.41 5.49
CA ILE A 110 -6.47 16.64 4.11
C ILE A 110 -7.86 17.27 4.13
N MET A 111 -7.94 18.59 4.03
CA MET A 111 -9.18 19.32 4.27
C MET A 111 -10.01 19.58 3.01
N MET A 112 -9.44 19.43 1.82
CA MET A 112 -10.13 19.72 0.57
C MET A 112 -9.63 18.84 -0.58
N PRO A 113 -10.42 18.67 -1.64
CA PRO A 113 -9.96 18.04 -2.88
C PRO A 113 -8.84 18.83 -3.54
N GLY A 114 -8.04 18.16 -4.35
CA GLY A 114 -6.97 18.75 -5.13
C GLY A 114 -5.65 17.99 -5.01
N GLU A 115 -4.59 18.58 -5.51
CA GLU A 115 -3.25 18.01 -5.47
C GLU A 115 -2.59 18.25 -4.10
N TRP A 116 -2.13 17.16 -3.51
CA TRP A 116 -1.45 17.15 -2.21
C TRP A 116 -0.05 16.57 -2.32
N GLN A 117 0.80 17.04 -1.45
CA GLN A 117 2.12 16.48 -1.22
C GLN A 117 2.26 16.11 0.26
N SER A 118 2.75 14.92 0.53
CA SER A 118 3.12 14.51 1.88
C SER A 118 4.59 14.15 1.95
N THR A 119 5.24 14.55 3.02
CA THR A 119 6.63 14.22 3.32
C THR A 119 6.66 13.42 4.60
N LEU A 120 7.19 12.21 4.53
CA LEU A 120 7.43 11.37 5.70
C LEU A 120 8.87 11.55 6.16
N GLU A 121 9.06 11.91 7.40
CA GLU A 121 10.34 11.83 8.10
C GLU A 121 10.32 10.63 9.04
N TRP A 122 11.11 9.63 8.72
CA TRP A 122 11.24 8.43 9.53
C TRP A 122 12.64 8.37 10.13
N LYS A 123 12.71 8.20 11.44
CA LYS A 123 13.94 8.06 12.18
C LYS A 123 14.22 6.58 12.44
N ASP A 124 15.33 6.08 11.90
CA ASP A 124 15.72 4.69 12.07
C ASP A 124 16.22 4.40 13.51
N ASP A 125 16.56 3.14 13.79
CA ASP A 125 17.02 2.71 15.12
C ASP A 125 18.38 3.29 15.53
N GLN A 126 19.13 3.82 14.56
CA GLN A 126 20.39 4.53 14.80
C GLN A 126 20.23 6.04 14.97
N GLY A 127 18.99 6.54 14.85
CA GLY A 127 18.69 7.94 14.99
C GLY A 127 18.87 8.77 13.72
N LYS A 128 19.14 8.12 12.57
CA LYS A 128 19.22 8.81 11.29
C LYS A 128 17.81 9.05 10.73
N VAL A 129 17.57 10.26 10.23
CA VAL A 129 16.30 10.62 9.58
C VAL A 129 16.38 10.36 8.10
N HIS A 130 15.36 9.67 7.57
CA HIS A 130 15.12 9.40 6.16
C HIS A 130 13.84 10.11 5.74
N THR A 131 13.86 10.75 4.59
CA THR A 131 12.75 11.57 4.10
C THR A 131 12.17 10.97 2.83
N PHE A 132 10.87 10.73 2.81
CA PHE A 132 10.14 10.17 1.68
C PHE A 132 9.08 11.16 1.22
N LEU A 133 8.96 11.34 -0.08
CA LEU A 133 8.05 12.30 -0.70
C LEU A 133 6.96 11.58 -1.47
N TYR A 134 5.71 11.99 -1.26
CA TYR A 134 4.53 11.47 -1.94
C TYR A 134 3.74 12.61 -2.58
N ASN A 135 3.33 12.40 -3.83
CA ASN A 135 2.41 13.29 -4.54
C ASN A 135 1.15 12.51 -4.89
N TYR A 136 0.01 13.07 -4.63
CA TYR A 136 -1.28 12.43 -4.88
C TYR A 136 -2.39 13.46 -5.06
N GLU A 137 -3.51 13.00 -5.58
CA GLU A 137 -4.70 13.80 -5.79
C GLU A 137 -5.86 13.27 -4.95
N ILE A 138 -6.56 14.17 -4.28
CA ILE A 138 -7.82 13.89 -3.60
C ILE A 138 -8.94 14.32 -4.52
N LYS A 139 -9.80 13.39 -4.89
CA LYS A 139 -10.98 13.63 -5.73
C LYS A 139 -12.15 14.16 -4.91
N GLU A 140 -13.04 14.86 -5.62
CA GLU A 140 -14.32 15.30 -5.07
C GLU A 140 -15.27 14.14 -4.78
#